data_8998e8a3db804acefc1c967527144104
#
_entry.id   8998e8a3db804acefc1c967527144104
#
_cell.length_a   1.000
_cell.length_b   1.000
_cell.length_c   1.000
_cell.angle_alpha   90.00
_cell.angle_beta   90.00
_cell.angle_gamma   90.00
#
_symmetry.space_group_name_H-M   'P 1'
#
loop_
_entity.id
_entity.type
_entity.pdbx_description
1 polymer ?
#
loop_
_entity_poly.entity_id
_entity_poly.type
_entity_poly.pdbx_seq_one_letter_code
_entity_poly.pdbx_strand_id
1 'polypeptide(L)'
;MKKIFCGILSFLMVISSNIYAYAAYDIDESSVQNDYQYKITSDSAEWKTLNSHDEMVAACQIADDEIQEMTTDMLVSAYLNYPLLGDMYAYNTIETGFAALRKQCNALDELLTREDIGEVLLNRYENIKLYDLHSSTRVSYNEFIAPSALEILAAQPEIVNNTDDETFAAINAAIYKKCSAKSDEVYSATKSLYYSVLNENRRTEDGSLFCGRAAFFCFSFAFCR
;
A
#
# COMPACT_ATOMS: atom_id res chain seq x y z
N MET A 1 -51.12 -24.07 57.67
CA MET A 1 -51.06 -23.25 56.42
C MET A 1 -49.72 -22.58 56.33
N LYS A 2 -48.79 -23.17 55.60
CA LYS A 2 -47.45 -22.63 55.40
C LYS A 2 -47.34 -22.19 53.94
N LYS A 3 -47.22 -20.89 53.72
CA LYS A 3 -47.06 -20.31 52.39
C LYS A 3 -45.60 -20.51 51.95
N ILE A 4 -45.40 -21.27 50.89
CA ILE A 4 -44.11 -21.47 50.25
C ILE A 4 -43.88 -20.26 49.35
N PHE A 5 -42.91 -19.44 49.71
CA PHE A 5 -42.42 -18.33 48.87
C PHE A 5 -41.44 -18.92 47.86
N CYS A 6 -41.86 -19.00 46.60
CA CYS A 6 -41.01 -19.39 45.51
C CYS A 6 -40.22 -18.16 45.07
N GLY A 7 -38.94 -18.09 45.51
CA GLY A 7 -38.02 -17.05 45.05
C GLY A 7 -37.54 -17.38 43.65
N ILE A 8 -38.01 -16.63 42.67
CA ILE A 8 -37.46 -16.64 41.31
C ILE A 8 -36.11 -15.93 41.38
N LEU A 9 -35.05 -16.71 41.40
CA LEU A 9 -33.68 -16.21 41.27
C LEU A 9 -33.48 -15.82 39.80
N SER A 10 -33.67 -14.56 39.50
CA SER A 10 -33.35 -13.99 38.18
C SER A 10 -31.82 -14.04 37.99
N PHE A 11 -31.39 -15.01 37.22
CA PHE A 11 -30.01 -15.11 36.75
C PHE A 11 -29.80 -14.01 35.71
N LEU A 12 -29.35 -12.84 36.15
CA LEU A 12 -28.86 -11.76 35.28
C LEU A 12 -27.52 -12.25 34.69
N MET A 13 -27.60 -12.86 33.50
CA MET A 13 -26.43 -13.01 32.66
C MET A 13 -25.98 -11.60 32.26
N VAL A 14 -24.97 -11.12 32.95
CA VAL A 14 -24.21 -9.98 32.47
C VAL A 14 -23.42 -10.47 31.26
N ILE A 15 -24.03 -10.31 30.07
CA ILE A 15 -23.29 -10.38 28.82
C ILE A 15 -22.40 -9.14 28.86
N SER A 16 -21.15 -9.32 29.29
CA SER A 16 -20.10 -8.36 29.03
C SER A 16 -19.85 -8.37 27.53
N SER A 17 -20.69 -7.63 26.82
CA SER A 17 -20.37 -7.19 25.49
C SER A 17 -19.10 -6.33 25.64
N ASN A 18 -17.95 -6.91 25.30
CA ASN A 18 -16.80 -6.12 24.94
C ASN A 18 -17.21 -5.25 23.76
N ILE A 19 -17.82 -4.13 24.05
CA ILE A 19 -17.88 -3.00 23.15
C ILE A 19 -16.42 -2.57 23.07
N TYR A 20 -15.70 -3.09 22.09
CA TYR A 20 -14.57 -2.34 21.58
C TYR A 20 -15.18 -1.00 21.20
N ALA A 21 -14.95 0.00 22.04
CA ALA A 21 -15.10 1.38 21.65
C ALA A 21 -14.11 1.53 20.49
N TYR A 22 -14.59 1.30 19.27
CA TYR A 22 -14.07 2.02 18.15
C TYR A 22 -14.22 3.48 18.57
N ALA A 23 -13.13 4.09 19.04
CA ALA A 23 -13.04 5.52 19.03
C ALA A 23 -13.50 5.86 17.61
N ALA A 24 -14.67 6.48 17.50
CA ALA A 24 -15.03 7.17 16.30
C ALA A 24 -13.88 8.16 16.11
N TYR A 25 -12.92 7.78 15.29
CA TYR A 25 -11.99 8.73 14.74
C TYR A 25 -12.94 9.66 13.98
N ASP A 26 -13.18 10.82 14.57
CA ASP A 26 -13.80 11.92 13.84
C ASP A 26 -12.89 12.07 12.62
N ILE A 27 -13.38 11.54 11.50
CA ILE A 27 -12.79 11.83 10.21
C ILE A 27 -13.06 13.31 10.07
N ASP A 28 -12.05 14.08 10.44
CA ASP A 28 -12.02 15.50 10.15
C ASP A 28 -12.19 15.59 8.63
N GLU A 29 -13.35 16.06 8.19
CA GLU A 29 -13.65 16.31 6.77
C GLU A 29 -12.63 17.30 6.15
N SER A 30 -11.74 17.88 6.95
CA SER A 30 -10.61 18.68 6.49
C SER A 30 -9.45 17.85 5.94
N SER A 31 -9.41 16.53 6.14
CA SER A 31 -8.53 15.63 5.39
C SER A 31 -9.12 15.35 4.00
N VAL A 32 -9.46 16.39 3.25
CA VAL A 32 -9.44 16.30 1.79
C VAL A 32 -8.01 15.87 1.47
N GLN A 33 -7.84 14.60 1.22
CA GLN A 33 -6.61 14.03 0.73
C GLN A 33 -6.20 14.90 -0.45
N ASN A 34 -5.24 15.80 -0.25
CA ASN A 34 -4.66 16.63 -1.30
C ASN A 34 -3.80 15.71 -2.16
N ASP A 35 -4.47 14.87 -2.95
CA ASP A 35 -3.79 14.00 -3.88
C ASP A 35 -3.03 14.87 -4.89
N TYR A 36 -1.72 14.63 -4.98
CA TYR A 36 -0.90 15.30 -5.97
C TYR A 36 -1.36 14.93 -7.38
N GLN A 37 -1.53 15.93 -8.23
CA GLN A 37 -1.93 15.75 -9.61
C GLN A 37 -0.88 16.31 -10.55
N TYR A 38 -0.35 15.48 -11.44
CA TYR A 38 0.56 15.92 -12.48
C TYR A 38 -0.17 16.83 -13.47
N LYS A 39 0.50 17.93 -13.86
CA LYS A 39 -0.05 18.89 -14.83
C LYS A 39 -0.15 18.28 -16.22
N ILE A 40 0.79 17.41 -16.57
CA ILE A 40 0.88 16.74 -17.86
C ILE A 40 0.70 15.24 -17.63
N THR A 41 -0.34 14.67 -18.23
CA THR A 41 -0.72 13.25 -18.11
C THR A 41 -1.02 12.71 -19.50
N SER A 42 -1.13 11.39 -19.64
CA SER A 42 -1.46 10.72 -20.91
C SER A 42 -2.72 11.27 -21.61
N ASP A 43 -3.62 11.90 -20.86
CA ASP A 43 -4.87 12.47 -21.37
C ASP A 43 -4.72 13.93 -21.79
N SER A 44 -3.63 14.61 -21.42
CA SER A 44 -3.41 16.02 -21.75
C SER A 44 -3.03 16.22 -23.22
N ALA A 45 -3.30 17.41 -23.74
CA ALA A 45 -2.95 17.76 -25.12
C ALA A 45 -1.42 17.84 -25.28
N GLU A 46 -0.75 18.34 -24.25
CA GLU A 46 0.70 18.49 -24.18
C GLU A 46 1.42 17.15 -24.29
N TRP A 47 0.91 16.09 -23.64
CA TRP A 47 1.46 14.75 -23.71
C TRP A 47 1.62 14.25 -25.16
N LYS A 48 0.62 14.55 -26.00
CA LYS A 48 0.59 14.12 -27.40
C LYS A 48 1.64 14.82 -28.29
N THR A 49 2.26 15.87 -27.77
CA THR A 49 3.33 16.60 -28.48
C THR A 49 4.73 16.10 -28.12
N LEU A 50 4.85 15.27 -27.07
CA LEU A 50 6.11 14.68 -26.64
C LEU A 50 6.51 13.57 -27.61
N ASN A 51 7.76 13.60 -28.07
CA ASN A 51 8.25 12.73 -29.16
C ASN A 51 9.13 11.58 -28.65
N SER A 52 9.54 11.61 -27.38
CA SER A 52 10.38 10.58 -26.78
C SER A 52 9.99 10.30 -25.34
N HIS A 53 10.39 9.13 -24.87
CA HIS A 53 10.21 8.75 -23.45
C HIS A 53 10.94 9.73 -22.52
N ASP A 54 12.15 10.19 -22.89
CA ASP A 54 12.91 11.15 -22.08
C ASP A 54 12.17 12.51 -21.96
N GLU A 55 11.50 12.95 -23.02
CA GLU A 55 10.63 14.14 -22.95
C GLU A 55 9.43 13.92 -22.01
N MET A 56 8.83 12.72 -22.00
CA MET A 56 7.75 12.37 -21.09
C MET A 56 8.23 12.37 -19.63
N VAL A 57 9.39 11.75 -19.36
CA VAL A 57 10.01 11.77 -18.03
C VAL A 57 10.29 13.21 -17.58
N ALA A 58 10.87 14.04 -18.47
CA ALA A 58 11.17 15.43 -18.14
C ALA A 58 9.90 16.26 -17.85
N ALA A 59 8.81 15.98 -18.57
CA ALA A 59 7.52 16.66 -18.37
C ALA A 59 6.84 16.26 -17.04
N CYS A 60 7.22 15.13 -16.43
CA CYS A 60 6.69 14.63 -15.17
C CYS A 60 7.58 14.97 -13.96
N GLN A 61 8.63 15.78 -14.11
CA GLN A 61 9.45 16.19 -12.97
C GLN A 61 8.70 17.20 -12.09
N ILE A 62 8.81 17.03 -10.79
CA ILE A 62 8.29 17.95 -9.77
C ILE A 62 9.47 18.85 -9.36
N ALA A 63 9.21 20.13 -9.11
CA ALA A 63 10.25 21.05 -8.66
C ALA A 63 10.77 20.64 -7.26
N ASP A 64 12.07 20.75 -7.02
CA ASP A 64 12.69 20.28 -5.78
C ASP A 64 12.12 20.98 -4.54
N ASP A 65 11.84 22.29 -4.64
CA ASP A 65 11.19 23.06 -3.57
C ASP A 65 9.76 22.57 -3.28
N GLU A 66 9.01 22.23 -4.32
CA GLU A 66 7.67 21.64 -4.18
C GLU A 66 7.73 20.26 -3.49
N ILE A 67 8.68 19.39 -3.87
CA ILE A 67 8.89 18.08 -3.25
C ILE A 67 9.16 18.22 -1.75
N GLN A 68 10.00 19.19 -1.35
CA GLN A 68 10.37 19.41 0.05
C GLN A 68 9.18 19.88 0.91
N GLU A 69 8.22 20.57 0.32
CA GLU A 69 7.02 21.04 1.00
C GLU A 69 5.90 19.98 1.08
N MET A 70 6.01 18.89 0.32
CA MET A 70 5.02 17.80 0.32
C MET A 70 5.01 17.02 1.63
N THR A 71 3.82 16.68 2.11
CA THR A 71 3.64 15.65 3.14
C THR A 71 3.99 14.28 2.57
N THR A 72 4.28 13.31 3.44
CA THR A 72 4.51 11.91 3.02
C THR A 72 3.33 11.34 2.25
N ASP A 73 2.10 11.68 2.65
CA ASP A 73 0.89 11.24 1.94
C ASP A 73 0.78 11.86 0.53
N MET A 74 1.15 13.13 0.35
CA MET A 74 1.24 13.76 -0.98
C MET A 74 2.32 13.12 -1.85
N LEU A 75 3.46 12.74 -1.27
CA LEU A 75 4.52 12.02 -2.00
C LEU A 75 4.08 10.62 -2.42
N VAL A 76 3.35 9.88 -1.57
CA VAL A 76 2.72 8.60 -1.96
C VAL A 76 1.73 8.81 -3.09
N SER A 77 0.94 9.88 -3.03
CA SER A 77 0.02 10.22 -4.10
C SER A 77 0.75 10.58 -5.41
N ALA A 78 1.85 11.34 -5.33
CA ALA A 78 2.68 11.66 -6.49
C ALA A 78 3.25 10.38 -7.13
N TYR A 79 3.70 9.42 -6.33
CA TYR A 79 4.12 8.12 -6.83
C TYR A 79 3.00 7.36 -7.55
N LEU A 80 1.82 7.24 -6.92
CA LEU A 80 0.67 6.52 -7.49
C LEU A 80 0.10 7.18 -8.75
N ASN A 81 0.13 8.52 -8.82
CA ASN A 81 -0.36 9.29 -9.94
C ASN A 81 0.71 9.56 -11.01
N TYR A 82 1.93 9.02 -10.84
CA TYR A 82 3.01 9.22 -11.80
C TYR A 82 2.58 8.71 -13.19
N PRO A 83 2.58 9.55 -14.23
CA PRO A 83 2.04 9.19 -15.55
C PRO A 83 2.71 7.97 -16.19
N LEU A 84 3.99 7.71 -15.84
CA LEU A 84 4.77 6.57 -16.34
C LEU A 84 4.93 5.47 -15.27
N LEU A 85 4.03 5.40 -14.27
CA LEU A 85 4.07 4.38 -13.21
C LEU A 85 4.11 2.95 -13.78
N GLY A 86 3.45 2.72 -14.90
CA GLY A 86 3.40 1.43 -15.59
C GLY A 86 4.75 0.94 -16.11
N ASP A 87 5.73 1.81 -16.30
CA ASP A 87 7.02 1.44 -16.87
C ASP A 87 7.77 0.41 -16.02
N MET A 88 7.56 0.41 -14.71
CA MET A 88 8.19 -0.58 -13.84
C MET A 88 7.82 -2.03 -14.19
N TYR A 89 6.69 -2.25 -14.85
CA TYR A 89 6.26 -3.59 -15.28
C TYR A 89 6.82 -4.01 -16.66
N ALA A 90 7.54 -3.13 -17.33
CA ALA A 90 8.16 -3.42 -18.64
C ALA A 90 9.53 -4.13 -18.53
N TYR A 91 10.03 -4.35 -17.33
CA TYR A 91 11.32 -4.97 -17.07
C TYR A 91 11.21 -6.47 -16.76
N ASN A 92 12.32 -7.19 -16.83
CA ASN A 92 12.35 -8.64 -16.57
C ASN A 92 12.06 -8.99 -15.11
N THR A 93 12.37 -8.09 -14.17
CA THR A 93 12.04 -8.23 -12.75
C THR A 93 11.47 -6.93 -12.22
N ILE A 94 10.64 -7.02 -11.18
CA ILE A 94 10.02 -5.85 -10.54
C ILE A 94 11.07 -4.97 -9.87
N GLU A 95 12.10 -5.55 -9.28
CA GLU A 95 13.21 -4.82 -8.64
C GLU A 95 13.93 -3.94 -9.67
N THR A 96 14.24 -4.50 -10.84
CA THR A 96 14.87 -3.74 -11.93
C THR A 96 13.92 -2.65 -12.44
N GLY A 97 12.64 -2.95 -12.54
CA GLY A 97 11.61 -1.99 -12.95
C GLY A 97 11.44 -0.85 -11.95
N PHE A 98 11.37 -1.15 -10.65
CA PHE A 98 11.28 -0.13 -9.60
C PHE A 98 12.57 0.73 -9.56
N ALA A 99 13.74 0.12 -9.68
CA ALA A 99 15.00 0.87 -9.75
C ALA A 99 15.09 1.80 -10.98
N ALA A 100 14.49 1.42 -12.09
CA ALA A 100 14.37 2.29 -13.26
C ALA A 100 13.37 3.42 -13.02
N LEU A 101 12.19 3.11 -12.46
CA LEU A 101 11.17 4.09 -12.10
C LEU A 101 11.70 5.13 -11.12
N ARG A 102 12.48 4.72 -10.12
CA ARG A 102 13.11 5.62 -9.14
C ARG A 102 14.00 6.69 -9.79
N LYS A 103 14.64 6.37 -10.90
CA LYS A 103 15.45 7.35 -11.68
C LYS A 103 14.60 8.32 -12.48
N GLN A 104 13.36 7.98 -12.73
CA GLN A 104 12.43 8.77 -13.56
C GLN A 104 11.47 9.62 -12.72
N CYS A 105 11.05 9.13 -11.56
CA CYS A 105 10.13 9.79 -10.64
C CYS A 105 10.93 10.40 -9.48
N ASN A 106 11.25 11.68 -9.57
CA ASN A 106 12.12 12.35 -8.60
C ASN A 106 11.50 12.48 -7.19
N ALA A 107 10.17 12.36 -7.05
CA ALA A 107 9.50 12.31 -5.75
C ALA A 107 9.83 11.04 -4.95
N LEU A 108 10.26 9.94 -5.60
CA LEU A 108 10.54 8.67 -4.92
C LEU A 108 11.75 8.74 -3.99
N ASP A 109 12.80 9.46 -4.34
CA ASP A 109 13.97 9.57 -3.49
C ASP A 109 13.64 10.26 -2.16
N GLU A 110 12.86 11.33 -2.19
CA GLU A 110 12.38 12.00 -0.99
C GLU A 110 11.42 11.10 -0.20
N LEU A 111 10.46 10.46 -0.87
CA LEU A 111 9.51 9.56 -0.24
C LEU A 111 10.19 8.45 0.57
N LEU A 112 11.24 7.86 0.04
CA LEU A 112 11.97 6.75 0.69
C LEU A 112 12.78 7.20 1.92
N THR A 113 12.95 8.51 2.14
CA THR A 113 13.62 9.06 3.33
C THR A 113 12.67 9.38 4.48
N ARG A 114 11.35 9.38 4.24
CA ARG A 114 10.36 9.80 5.23
C ARG A 114 10.22 8.78 6.35
N GLU A 115 10.32 9.24 7.60
CA GLU A 115 10.25 8.37 8.78
C GLU A 115 8.83 7.82 9.03
N ASP A 116 7.79 8.57 8.64
CA ASP A 116 6.38 8.22 8.81
C ASP A 116 5.80 7.40 7.64
N ILE A 117 6.62 7.02 6.68
CA ILE A 117 6.17 6.32 5.46
C ILE A 117 5.45 5.00 5.76
N GLY A 118 5.87 4.26 6.78
CA GLY A 118 5.24 3.00 7.17
C GLY A 118 3.77 3.19 7.55
N GLU A 119 3.48 4.16 8.41
CA GLU A 119 2.11 4.48 8.85
C GLU A 119 1.25 4.97 7.69
N VAL A 120 1.81 5.86 6.85
CA VAL A 120 1.10 6.39 5.67
C VAL A 120 0.76 5.28 4.69
N LEU A 121 1.71 4.37 4.41
CA LEU A 121 1.46 3.22 3.53
C LEU A 121 0.41 2.28 4.08
N LEU A 122 0.44 1.99 5.39
CA LEU A 122 -0.58 1.17 6.04
C LEU A 122 -1.96 1.77 5.83
N ASN A 123 -2.12 3.05 6.16
CA ASN A 123 -3.39 3.77 6.01
C ASN A 123 -3.87 3.77 4.54
N ARG A 124 -3.01 4.15 3.61
CA ARG A 124 -3.33 4.16 2.17
C ARG A 124 -3.73 2.76 1.69
N TYR A 125 -2.97 1.73 2.07
CA TYR A 125 -3.23 0.37 1.62
C TYR A 125 -4.52 -0.20 2.20
N GLU A 126 -4.85 0.07 3.44
CA GLU A 126 -6.12 -0.36 4.03
C GLU A 126 -7.34 0.25 3.32
N ASN A 127 -7.24 1.50 2.92
CA ASN A 127 -8.32 2.25 2.29
C ASN A 127 -8.42 2.05 0.77
N ILE A 128 -7.37 1.55 0.10
CA ILE A 128 -7.41 1.34 -1.35
C ILE A 128 -8.39 0.23 -1.73
N LYS A 129 -9.18 0.49 -2.76
CA LYS A 129 -10.17 -0.47 -3.27
C LYS A 129 -9.52 -1.39 -4.30
N LEU A 130 -9.85 -2.68 -4.24
CA LEU A 130 -9.54 -3.62 -5.31
C LEU A 130 -10.53 -3.44 -6.46
N TYR A 131 -10.04 -3.59 -7.68
CA TYR A 131 -10.89 -3.56 -8.87
C TYR A 131 -11.80 -4.80 -8.91
N ASP A 132 -13.07 -4.57 -9.22
CA ASP A 132 -14.07 -5.59 -9.42
C ASP A 132 -14.54 -5.58 -10.89
N LEU A 133 -14.37 -6.70 -11.58
CA LEU A 133 -14.82 -6.89 -12.97
C LEU A 133 -16.32 -6.68 -13.15
N HIS A 134 -17.10 -6.91 -12.09
CA HIS A 134 -18.56 -6.76 -12.14
C HIS A 134 -19.01 -5.32 -11.84
N SER A 135 -18.07 -4.45 -11.47
CA SER A 135 -18.35 -3.02 -11.27
C SER A 135 -18.56 -2.34 -12.62
N SER A 136 -19.60 -1.49 -12.68
CA SER A 136 -19.81 -0.59 -13.82
C SER A 136 -18.89 0.64 -13.79
N THR A 137 -18.11 0.81 -12.72
CA THR A 137 -17.21 1.95 -12.53
C THR A 137 -15.95 1.74 -13.38
N ARG A 138 -15.68 2.71 -14.26
CA ARG A 138 -14.37 2.77 -14.94
C ARG A 138 -13.31 3.23 -13.95
N VAL A 139 -12.18 2.54 -13.96
CA VAL A 139 -10.97 2.96 -13.24
C VAL A 139 -9.87 3.31 -14.24
N SER A 140 -9.00 4.24 -13.89
CA SER A 140 -7.79 4.51 -14.66
C SER A 140 -6.80 3.34 -14.54
N TYR A 141 -5.79 3.32 -15.42
CA TYR A 141 -4.73 2.32 -15.31
C TYR A 141 -3.98 2.42 -13.98
N ASN A 142 -3.66 3.64 -13.55
CA ASN A 142 -2.96 3.85 -12.28
C ASN A 142 -3.81 3.41 -11.08
N GLU A 143 -5.10 3.70 -11.05
CA GLU A 143 -6.00 3.19 -10.00
C GLU A 143 -6.04 1.65 -9.98
N PHE A 144 -6.02 1.02 -11.15
CA PHE A 144 -5.99 -0.44 -11.25
C PHE A 144 -4.71 -1.06 -10.68
N ILE A 145 -3.55 -0.48 -10.97
CA ILE A 145 -2.26 -0.99 -10.52
C ILE A 145 -1.86 -0.50 -9.12
N ALA A 146 -2.53 0.51 -8.57
CA ALA A 146 -2.18 1.15 -7.30
C ALA A 146 -2.02 0.17 -6.12
N PRO A 147 -2.86 -0.87 -5.92
CA PRO A 147 -2.62 -1.85 -4.86
C PRO A 147 -1.27 -2.56 -5.00
N SER A 148 -0.91 -2.96 -6.21
CA SER A 148 0.36 -3.63 -6.48
C SER A 148 1.54 -2.66 -6.38
N ALA A 149 1.37 -1.41 -6.80
CA ALA A 149 2.38 -0.37 -6.67
C ALA A 149 2.70 -0.07 -5.20
N LEU A 150 1.68 0.04 -4.33
CA LEU A 150 1.88 0.19 -2.89
C LEU A 150 2.57 -1.02 -2.26
N GLU A 151 2.25 -2.23 -2.70
CA GLU A 151 2.90 -3.45 -2.25
C GLU A 151 4.39 -3.48 -2.61
N ILE A 152 4.72 -3.07 -3.83
CA ILE A 152 6.11 -2.98 -4.30
C ILE A 152 6.87 -1.92 -3.50
N LEU A 153 6.25 -0.77 -3.26
CA LEU A 153 6.84 0.31 -2.46
C LEU A 153 7.09 -0.16 -1.02
N ALA A 154 6.09 -0.75 -0.36
CA ALA A 154 6.20 -1.23 1.02
C ALA A 154 7.28 -2.32 1.21
N ALA A 155 7.64 -3.03 0.14
CA ALA A 155 8.69 -4.06 0.15
C ALA A 155 10.10 -3.49 -0.05
N GLN A 156 10.27 -2.18 -0.24
CA GLN A 156 11.61 -1.59 -0.44
C GLN A 156 12.44 -1.65 0.84
N PRO A 157 13.77 -1.87 0.72
CA PRO A 157 14.65 -2.00 1.89
C PRO A 157 14.60 -0.79 2.82
N GLU A 158 14.53 0.41 2.26
CA GLU A 158 14.46 1.66 3.02
C GLU A 158 13.23 1.68 3.93
N ILE A 159 12.08 1.23 3.42
CA ILE A 159 10.83 1.20 4.18
C ILE A 159 10.85 0.07 5.21
N VAL A 160 11.26 -1.14 4.80
CA VAL A 160 11.34 -2.31 5.70
C VAL A 160 12.26 -2.07 6.89
N ASN A 161 13.37 -1.36 6.67
CA ASN A 161 14.36 -1.11 7.71
C ASN A 161 13.97 0.05 8.65
N ASN A 162 13.21 1.02 8.15
CA ASN A 162 12.84 2.23 8.88
C ASN A 162 11.47 2.12 9.57
N THR A 163 10.65 1.13 9.20
CA THR A 163 9.33 0.90 9.82
C THR A 163 9.48 0.09 11.11
N ASP A 164 8.80 0.48 12.18
CA ASP A 164 8.77 -0.28 13.43
C ASP A 164 8.09 -1.63 13.27
N ASP A 165 8.32 -2.54 14.24
CA ASP A 165 7.84 -3.92 14.18
C ASP A 165 6.31 -4.04 14.15
N GLU A 166 5.59 -3.16 14.85
CA GLU A 166 4.13 -3.19 14.95
C GLU A 166 3.51 -2.74 13.62
N THR A 167 3.94 -1.60 13.10
CA THR A 167 3.49 -1.07 11.81
C THR A 167 3.85 -2.03 10.67
N PHE A 168 5.06 -2.61 10.67
CA PHE A 168 5.46 -3.59 9.68
C PHE A 168 4.59 -4.86 9.72
N ALA A 169 4.27 -5.35 10.91
CA ALA A 169 3.36 -6.49 11.07
C ALA A 169 1.94 -6.17 10.57
N ALA A 170 1.45 -4.96 10.84
CA ALA A 170 0.14 -4.51 10.36
C ALA A 170 0.09 -4.40 8.82
N ILE A 171 1.13 -3.85 8.18
CA ILE A 171 1.26 -3.82 6.71
C ILE A 171 1.21 -5.23 6.14
N ASN A 172 1.98 -6.17 6.68
CA ASN A 172 1.97 -7.57 6.24
C ASN A 172 0.58 -8.20 6.36
N ALA A 173 -0.12 -7.97 7.47
CA ALA A 173 -1.46 -8.49 7.70
C ALA A 173 -2.48 -7.90 6.71
N ALA A 174 -2.42 -6.60 6.46
CA ALA A 174 -3.28 -5.92 5.50
C ALA A 174 -3.06 -6.44 4.06
N ILE A 175 -1.80 -6.61 3.66
CA ILE A 175 -1.43 -7.15 2.34
C ILE A 175 -1.90 -8.60 2.21
N TYR A 176 -1.67 -9.44 3.21
CA TYR A 176 -2.14 -10.83 3.20
C TYR A 176 -3.65 -10.91 3.03
N LYS A 177 -4.39 -10.12 3.80
CA LYS A 177 -5.85 -10.04 3.71
C LYS A 177 -6.33 -9.66 2.31
N LYS A 178 -5.73 -8.61 1.70
CA LYS A 178 -6.10 -8.18 0.34
C LYS A 178 -5.61 -9.15 -0.73
N CYS A 179 -4.44 -9.76 -0.61
CA CYS A 179 -4.00 -10.81 -1.52
C CYS A 179 -5.00 -11.97 -1.59
N SER A 180 -5.56 -12.36 -0.44
CA SER A 180 -6.59 -13.40 -0.38
C SER A 180 -7.92 -12.98 -1.03
N ALA A 181 -8.22 -11.69 -1.07
CA ALA A 181 -9.41 -11.13 -1.68
C ALA A 181 -9.24 -10.80 -3.19
N LYS A 182 -8.00 -10.76 -3.69
CA LYS A 182 -7.73 -10.51 -5.12
C LYS A 182 -8.26 -11.66 -5.99
N SER A 183 -9.09 -11.35 -6.96
CA SER A 183 -9.58 -12.29 -7.95
C SER A 183 -8.45 -12.78 -8.88
N ASP A 184 -8.39 -14.08 -9.14
CA ASP A 184 -7.40 -14.64 -10.06
C ASP A 184 -7.61 -14.18 -11.51
N GLU A 185 -8.82 -13.83 -11.90
CA GLU A 185 -9.14 -13.31 -13.23
C GLU A 185 -8.51 -11.95 -13.49
N VAL A 186 -8.42 -11.12 -12.44
CA VAL A 186 -7.94 -9.72 -12.54
C VAL A 186 -6.46 -9.62 -12.17
N TYR A 187 -6.06 -10.28 -11.09
CA TYR A 187 -4.78 -10.04 -10.43
C TYR A 187 -3.80 -11.20 -10.52
N SER A 188 -4.03 -12.19 -11.39
CA SER A 188 -3.23 -13.42 -11.43
C SER A 188 -1.71 -13.17 -11.44
N ALA A 189 -1.26 -12.22 -12.25
CA ALA A 189 0.16 -11.89 -12.38
C ALA A 189 0.71 -11.02 -11.25
N THR A 190 -0.17 -10.29 -10.53
CA THR A 190 0.23 -9.30 -9.50
C THR A 190 -0.20 -9.70 -8.09
N LYS A 191 -0.79 -10.88 -7.93
CA LYS A 191 -1.43 -11.30 -6.67
C LYS A 191 -0.49 -11.34 -5.46
N SER A 192 0.79 -11.62 -5.69
CA SER A 192 1.77 -11.79 -4.63
C SER A 192 3.09 -11.03 -4.87
N LEU A 193 3.06 -9.92 -5.59
CA LEU A 193 4.26 -9.15 -5.92
C LEU A 193 5.00 -8.67 -4.67
N TYR A 194 4.29 -8.28 -3.61
CA TYR A 194 4.89 -7.86 -2.35
C TYR A 194 5.88 -8.91 -1.81
N TYR A 195 5.43 -10.15 -1.68
CA TYR A 195 6.28 -11.22 -1.13
C TYR A 195 7.45 -11.56 -2.03
N SER A 196 7.28 -11.44 -3.33
CA SER A 196 8.37 -11.63 -4.30
C SER A 196 9.46 -10.59 -4.11
N VAL A 197 9.09 -9.31 -4.14
CA VAL A 197 10.01 -8.19 -3.99
C VAL A 197 10.65 -8.17 -2.60
N LEU A 198 9.86 -8.42 -1.54
CA LEU A 198 10.35 -8.47 -0.18
C LEU A 198 11.41 -9.58 0.01
N ASN A 199 11.19 -10.75 -0.58
CA ASN A 199 12.14 -11.85 -0.51
C ASN A 199 13.42 -11.57 -1.31
N GLU A 200 13.30 -10.89 -2.45
CA GLU A 200 14.46 -10.50 -3.26
C GLU A 200 15.30 -9.45 -2.52
N ASN A 201 14.68 -8.43 -1.99
CA ASN A 201 15.35 -7.36 -1.23
C ASN A 201 15.99 -7.83 0.09
N ARG A 202 15.61 -9.01 0.59
CA ARG A 202 16.21 -9.62 1.79
C ARG A 202 17.40 -10.50 1.51
N ARG A 203 17.67 -10.80 0.26
CA ARG A 203 18.90 -11.48 -0.10
C ARG A 203 20.04 -10.50 0.10
N THR A 204 20.87 -10.78 1.10
CA THR A 204 22.10 -10.02 1.31
C THR A 204 23.06 -10.25 0.16
N GLU A 205 24.02 -9.37 -0.03
CA GLU A 205 25.06 -9.47 -1.07
C GLU A 205 25.84 -10.80 -1.03
N ASP A 206 25.85 -11.48 0.09
CA ASP A 206 26.48 -12.80 0.28
C ASP A 206 25.56 -13.99 -0.04
N GLY A 207 24.33 -13.72 -0.51
CA GLY A 207 23.35 -14.76 -0.85
C GLY A 207 22.69 -15.43 0.36
N SER A 208 22.96 -14.98 1.58
CA SER A 208 22.26 -15.49 2.76
C SER A 208 20.87 -14.86 2.86
N LEU A 209 19.88 -15.68 3.19
CA LEU A 209 18.55 -15.18 3.57
C LEU A 209 18.68 -14.50 4.94
N PHE A 210 18.53 -13.20 4.97
CA PHE A 210 18.42 -12.48 6.23
C PHE A 210 17.14 -12.96 6.94
N CYS A 211 17.32 -13.84 7.93
CA CYS A 211 16.24 -14.35 8.77
C CYS A 211 15.85 -13.27 9.82
N GLY A 212 15.50 -12.08 9.33
CA GLY A 212 15.01 -10.98 10.14
C GLY A 212 13.47 -10.95 10.18
N ARG A 213 12.97 -10.05 10.95
CA ARG A 213 11.57 -9.65 11.27
C ARG A 213 10.40 -10.37 10.56
N ALA A 214 10.46 -10.71 9.26
CA ALA A 214 9.31 -11.34 8.56
C ALA A 214 9.40 -12.87 8.43
N ALA A 215 10.53 -13.50 8.74
CA ALA A 215 10.61 -14.98 8.74
C ALA A 215 9.70 -15.62 9.80
N PHE A 216 9.39 -14.90 10.88
CA PHE A 216 8.46 -15.37 11.91
C PHE A 216 7.01 -15.50 11.42
N PHE A 217 6.60 -14.68 10.44
CA PHE A 217 5.21 -14.71 9.94
C PHE A 217 5.00 -15.72 8.81
N CYS A 218 5.99 -15.94 7.94
CA CYS A 218 5.83 -16.93 6.85
C CYS A 218 5.78 -18.39 7.34
N PHE A 219 6.45 -18.72 8.45
CA PHE A 219 6.47 -20.11 8.96
C PHE A 219 5.18 -20.51 9.71
N SER A 220 4.43 -19.56 10.29
CA SER A 220 3.19 -19.87 11.00
C SER A 220 2.02 -20.18 10.08
N PHE A 221 2.06 -19.81 8.80
CA PHE A 221 0.97 -20.02 7.86
C PHE A 221 1.14 -21.27 6.95
N ALA A 222 2.31 -21.90 6.93
CA ALA A 222 2.52 -23.14 6.16
C ALA A 222 1.90 -24.38 6.81
N PHE A 223 1.33 -24.27 8.02
CA PHE A 223 0.76 -25.42 8.80
C PHE A 223 -0.76 -25.41 8.92
N CYS A 224 -1.48 -24.52 8.24
CA CYS A 224 -2.95 -24.63 8.12
C CYS A 224 -3.32 -25.07 6.70
N ARG A 225 -3.21 -26.37 6.48
CA ARG A 225 -3.97 -27.13 5.47
C ARG A 225 -4.79 -28.16 6.18
#